data_cc8d0b08f31a9d730d7fd7a8aa6afaad
#
_entry.id   cc8d0b08f31a9d730d7fd7a8aa6afaad
#
_cell.length_a   1.000
_cell.length_b   1.000
_cell.length_c   1.000
_cell.angle_alpha   90.00
_cell.angle_beta   90.00
_cell.angle_gamma   90.00
#
_symmetry.space_group_name_H-M   'P 1'
#
loop_
_entity.id
_entity.type
_entity.pdbx_description
1 polymer ?
#
loop_
_entity_poly.entity_id
_entity_poly.type
_entity_poly.pdbx_seq_one_letter_code
_entity_poly.pdbx_strand_id
1 'polypeptide(L)'
;MSDPRSYVASLAEDTLGLAQGSLSPEKLPDDLVASVLAAIRGHPQGDTSGPVVERQMLSFLASTKAAAIAEDGFFVRKARWPGAVPFAICLTHDVDNISHSRGHVWKSRSRFGIGDLIKGLLGIGHLYDNVETIASREGAYGFHSSFYYLSSSYPLADVRKASDRVRGSGWDAGLHGDFGTHDSQEKMDAAVARFAKGLGFKPTGLREHFLKFDYAKSWAIMERQAFDYDSSVGNASHLGFRIGMATPFHPPDASWSPMNLLELPLVLMDTTLWGYLKLSEEDGFSDTLRMMTMVREVEGLFTLLWHQEAVRMKGGRIYWRLLGEIMRSGCFAGSGAEISRWWRARAVPLVKKDNTLRLAGSPPKDLVLRLSLAEGRTPQVSGGTVERAGDDYLLRPQGPGFVVEVI
;
A
#
# COMPACT_ATOMS: atom_id res chain seq x y z
N MET A 1 -4.20 -18.94 22.33
CA MET A 1 -4.49 -17.52 22.01
C MET A 1 -3.16 -16.83 21.87
N SER A 2 -2.94 -16.18 20.75
CA SER A 2 -1.75 -15.32 20.57
C SER A 2 -1.89 -14.14 21.55
N ASP A 3 -0.79 -13.73 22.17
CA ASP A 3 -0.79 -12.52 22.98
C ASP A 3 -0.36 -11.31 22.11
N PRO A 4 -0.62 -10.08 22.56
CA PRO A 4 -0.28 -8.88 21.79
C PRO A 4 1.20 -8.78 21.38
N ARG A 5 2.14 -9.22 22.22
CA ARG A 5 3.58 -9.18 21.91
C ARG A 5 3.94 -10.17 20.81
N SER A 6 3.35 -11.37 20.84
CA SER A 6 3.52 -12.37 19.77
C SER A 6 3.01 -11.86 18.43
N TYR A 7 1.87 -11.13 18.41
CA TYR A 7 1.40 -10.45 17.21
C TYR A 7 2.41 -9.40 16.71
N VAL A 8 2.95 -8.56 17.61
CA VAL A 8 3.94 -7.54 17.23
C VAL A 8 5.21 -8.18 16.69
N ALA A 9 5.66 -9.31 17.25
CA ALA A 9 6.80 -10.06 16.73
C ALA A 9 6.54 -10.54 15.29
N SER A 10 5.39 -11.17 15.05
CA SER A 10 5.01 -11.63 13.71
C SER A 10 4.89 -10.49 12.70
N LEU A 11 4.29 -9.36 13.10
CA LEU A 11 4.20 -8.16 12.27
C LEU A 11 5.59 -7.59 11.94
N ALA A 12 6.50 -7.52 12.92
CA ALA A 12 7.86 -7.04 12.70
C ALA A 12 8.64 -7.98 11.77
N GLU A 13 8.52 -9.31 11.94
CA GLU A 13 9.12 -10.29 11.03
C GLU A 13 8.64 -10.12 9.59
N ASP A 14 7.32 -9.98 9.40
CA ASP A 14 6.77 -9.76 8.06
C ASP A 14 7.24 -8.42 7.49
N THR A 15 7.07 -7.31 8.23
CA THR A 15 7.47 -5.98 7.79
C THR A 15 8.96 -5.88 7.46
N LEU A 16 9.82 -6.46 8.28
CA LEU A 16 11.28 -6.41 8.12
C LEU A 16 11.84 -7.49 7.17
N GLY A 17 10.99 -8.43 6.73
CA GLY A 17 11.39 -9.52 5.84
C GLY A 17 12.22 -10.61 6.52
N LEU A 18 12.08 -10.77 7.83
CA LEU A 18 12.79 -11.78 8.62
C LEU A 18 12.18 -13.18 8.45
N ALA A 19 12.89 -14.19 8.91
CA ALA A 19 12.34 -15.54 9.00
C ALA A 19 11.21 -15.58 10.03
N GLN A 20 10.14 -16.30 9.73
CA GLN A 20 9.04 -16.48 10.67
C GLN A 20 9.51 -17.20 11.94
N GLY A 21 9.15 -16.69 13.12
CA GLY A 21 9.55 -17.21 14.41
C GLY A 21 11.00 -16.89 14.80
N SER A 22 11.67 -15.98 14.07
CA SER A 22 13.04 -15.56 14.38
C SER A 22 13.13 -14.52 15.52
N LEU A 23 12.04 -13.82 15.79
CA LEU A 23 11.96 -12.83 16.86
C LEU A 23 11.24 -13.42 18.08
N SER A 24 11.95 -13.45 19.22
CA SER A 24 11.34 -13.78 20.50
C SER A 24 10.50 -12.60 20.99
N PRO A 25 9.19 -12.77 21.29
CA PRO A 25 8.33 -11.68 21.73
C PRO A 25 8.85 -10.94 22.95
N GLU A 26 9.51 -11.67 23.89
CA GLU A 26 10.06 -11.11 25.12
C GLU A 26 11.28 -10.21 24.88
N LYS A 27 11.97 -10.39 23.76
CA LYS A 27 13.14 -9.58 23.38
C LYS A 27 12.79 -8.31 22.61
N LEU A 28 11.51 -8.12 22.24
CA LEU A 28 11.08 -6.88 21.58
C LEU A 28 11.17 -5.69 22.55
N PRO A 29 11.66 -4.52 22.11
CA PRO A 29 11.64 -3.30 22.91
C PRO A 29 10.21 -2.92 23.32
N ASP A 30 10.02 -2.55 24.58
CA ASP A 30 8.69 -2.20 25.11
C ASP A 30 8.07 -1.00 24.41
N ASP A 31 8.87 0.00 24.04
CA ASP A 31 8.45 1.17 23.30
C ASP A 31 7.97 0.83 21.87
N LEU A 32 8.64 -0.08 21.19
CA LEU A 32 8.19 -0.59 19.89
C LEU A 32 6.85 -1.32 20.02
N VAL A 33 6.72 -2.22 21.01
CA VAL A 33 5.47 -2.95 21.26
C VAL A 33 4.34 -1.96 21.56
N ALA A 34 4.56 -1.00 22.44
CA ALA A 34 3.58 0.02 22.80
C ALA A 34 3.15 0.86 21.57
N SER A 35 4.11 1.28 20.74
CA SER A 35 3.85 2.06 19.54
C SER A 35 3.00 1.31 18.52
N VAL A 36 3.33 0.04 18.25
CA VAL A 36 2.55 -0.80 17.32
C VAL A 36 1.14 -1.04 17.83
N LEU A 37 0.98 -1.40 19.12
CA LEU A 37 -0.34 -1.66 19.69
C LEU A 37 -1.23 -0.41 19.73
N ALA A 38 -0.62 0.75 20.00
CA ALA A 38 -1.33 2.04 19.96
C ALA A 38 -1.76 2.40 18.52
N ALA A 39 -0.88 2.21 17.55
CA ALA A 39 -1.14 2.43 16.13
C ALA A 39 -2.36 1.60 15.65
N ILE A 40 -2.37 0.30 15.93
CA ILE A 40 -3.44 -0.62 15.52
C ILE A 40 -4.78 -0.28 16.20
N ARG A 41 -4.75 0.30 17.38
CA ARG A 41 -5.96 0.78 18.07
C ARG A 41 -6.41 2.17 17.61
N GLY A 42 -5.72 2.78 16.65
CA GLY A 42 -6.03 4.11 16.13
C GLY A 42 -5.58 5.27 17.02
N HIS A 43 -4.71 5.02 17.98
CA HIS A 43 -4.15 6.00 18.91
C HIS A 43 -2.62 6.00 18.85
N PRO A 44 -2.01 6.30 17.68
CA PRO A 44 -0.56 6.25 17.52
C PRO A 44 0.14 7.18 18.50
N GLN A 45 1.31 6.75 18.96
CA GLN A 45 2.17 7.53 19.85
C GLN A 45 3.17 8.37 19.03
N GLY A 46 3.47 9.56 19.53
CA GLY A 46 4.47 10.44 18.93
C GLY A 46 3.96 11.25 17.75
N ASP A 47 4.91 11.80 16.99
CA ASP A 47 4.63 12.64 15.83
C ASP A 47 4.38 11.77 14.58
N THR A 48 3.13 11.67 14.18
CA THR A 48 2.68 10.94 12.97
C THR A 48 2.82 11.74 11.68
N SER A 49 3.49 12.89 11.68
CA SER A 49 3.92 13.55 10.43
C SER A 49 4.91 12.68 9.63
N GLY A 50 5.57 11.73 10.29
CA GLY A 50 6.43 10.71 9.70
C GLY A 50 6.04 9.28 10.08
N PRO A 51 6.62 8.25 9.41
CA PRO A 51 6.37 6.84 9.69
C PRO A 51 7.15 6.40 10.93
N VAL A 52 6.68 6.79 12.10
CA VAL A 52 7.37 6.64 13.39
C VAL A 52 7.56 5.16 13.77
N VAL A 53 6.58 4.31 13.47
CA VAL A 53 6.64 2.87 13.80
C VAL A 53 7.71 2.17 12.95
N GLU A 54 7.76 2.43 11.65
CA GLU A 54 8.82 1.85 10.80
C GLU A 54 10.21 2.34 11.18
N ARG A 55 10.37 3.59 11.58
CA ARG A 55 11.67 4.09 12.07
C ARG A 55 12.14 3.35 13.31
N GLN A 56 11.22 3.06 14.25
CA GLN A 56 11.53 2.22 15.41
C GLN A 56 11.86 0.78 15.00
N MET A 57 11.09 0.18 14.07
CA MET A 57 11.37 -1.14 13.53
C MET A 57 12.74 -1.20 12.83
N LEU A 58 13.13 -0.19 12.06
CA LEU A 58 14.45 -0.14 11.41
C LEU A 58 15.58 0.03 12.41
N SER A 59 15.40 0.80 13.48
CA SER A 59 16.36 0.91 14.57
C SER A 59 16.55 -0.44 15.28
N PHE A 60 15.45 -1.14 15.56
CA PHE A 60 15.48 -2.50 16.11
C PHE A 60 16.13 -3.49 15.14
N LEU A 61 15.86 -3.40 13.84
CA LEU A 61 16.50 -4.23 12.82
C LEU A 61 18.03 -4.06 12.81
N ALA A 62 18.51 -2.83 12.96
CA ALA A 62 19.96 -2.55 12.98
C ALA A 62 20.65 -3.27 14.15
N SER A 63 20.07 -3.23 15.36
CA SER A 63 20.59 -3.95 16.52
C SER A 63 20.49 -5.46 16.36
N THR A 64 19.38 -5.97 15.84
CA THR A 64 19.19 -7.40 15.54
C THR A 64 20.20 -7.91 14.50
N LYS A 65 20.44 -7.12 13.44
CA LYS A 65 21.47 -7.42 12.44
C LYS A 65 22.86 -7.51 13.07
N ALA A 66 23.23 -6.54 13.89
CA ALA A 66 24.54 -6.53 14.56
C ALA A 66 24.73 -7.75 15.48
N ALA A 67 23.73 -8.09 16.27
CA ALA A 67 23.75 -9.28 17.12
C ALA A 67 23.89 -10.57 16.31
N ALA A 68 23.10 -10.76 15.26
CA ALA A 68 23.14 -11.95 14.41
C ALA A 68 24.50 -12.12 13.71
N ILE A 69 25.13 -11.02 13.27
CA ILE A 69 26.46 -11.06 12.66
C ILE A 69 27.51 -11.45 13.71
N ALA A 70 27.40 -10.95 14.94
CA ALA A 70 28.34 -11.28 16.02
C ALA A 70 28.20 -12.73 16.48
N GLU A 71 26.98 -13.27 16.57
CA GLU A 71 26.70 -14.61 17.07
C GLU A 71 26.88 -15.70 15.99
N ASP A 72 26.29 -15.47 14.81
CA ASP A 72 26.17 -16.45 13.72
C ASP A 72 27.12 -16.19 12.55
N GLY A 73 27.74 -15.01 12.51
CA GLY A 73 28.62 -14.57 11.41
C GLY A 73 27.87 -14.06 10.19
N PHE A 74 26.55 -14.04 10.20
CA PHE A 74 25.75 -13.48 9.12
C PHE A 74 24.31 -13.12 9.52
N PHE A 75 23.73 -12.21 8.74
CA PHE A 75 22.33 -11.82 8.85
C PHE A 75 21.67 -11.84 7.48
N VAL A 76 20.42 -12.31 7.41
CA VAL A 76 19.66 -12.35 6.15
C VAL A 76 18.23 -11.86 6.36
N ARG A 77 17.73 -11.11 5.37
CA ARG A 77 16.31 -10.74 5.28
C ARG A 77 15.82 -10.74 3.83
N LYS A 78 14.54 -10.89 3.62
CA LYS A 78 13.90 -10.67 2.32
C LYS A 78 13.80 -9.16 2.06
N ALA A 79 14.10 -8.71 0.84
CA ALA A 79 13.75 -7.36 0.42
C ALA A 79 12.24 -7.17 0.46
N ARG A 80 11.78 -5.97 0.82
CA ARG A 80 10.34 -5.69 0.90
C ARG A 80 9.67 -5.69 -0.46
N TRP A 81 10.36 -5.17 -1.48
CA TRP A 81 9.80 -4.94 -2.79
C TRP A 81 10.52 -5.74 -3.88
N PRO A 82 9.85 -5.97 -5.05
CA PRO A 82 10.43 -6.74 -6.16
C PRO A 82 11.78 -6.17 -6.57
N GLY A 83 12.73 -7.02 -6.91
CA GLY A 83 14.06 -6.59 -7.37
C GLY A 83 14.90 -5.84 -6.33
N ALA A 84 14.45 -5.75 -5.08
CA ALA A 84 15.03 -4.95 -4.00
C ALA A 84 15.01 -3.43 -4.27
N VAL A 85 14.01 -2.93 -5.01
CA VAL A 85 13.81 -1.49 -5.19
C VAL A 85 13.55 -0.81 -3.82
N PRO A 86 13.88 0.49 -3.69
CA PRO A 86 13.94 1.16 -2.39
C PRO A 86 12.59 1.34 -1.69
N PHE A 87 11.48 1.41 -2.44
CA PHE A 87 10.13 1.56 -1.91
C PHE A 87 9.09 1.22 -2.97
N ALA A 88 7.80 1.21 -2.59
CA ALA A 88 6.70 1.03 -3.53
C ALA A 88 5.71 2.18 -3.49
N ILE A 89 4.93 2.29 -4.56
CA ILE A 89 3.82 3.24 -4.69
C ILE A 89 2.57 2.48 -5.10
N CYS A 90 1.49 2.67 -4.33
CA CYS A 90 0.16 2.21 -4.67
C CYS A 90 -0.65 3.37 -5.24
N LEU A 91 -0.96 3.31 -6.53
CA LEU A 91 -1.79 4.31 -7.20
C LEU A 91 -3.26 3.94 -7.04
N THR A 92 -4.07 4.88 -6.55
CA THR A 92 -5.50 4.64 -6.31
C THR A 92 -6.37 5.83 -6.67
N HIS A 93 -7.58 5.55 -7.13
CA HIS A 93 -8.56 6.55 -7.57
C HIS A 93 -9.94 6.22 -7.02
N ASP A 94 -10.54 7.17 -6.30
CA ASP A 94 -11.93 7.06 -5.89
C ASP A 94 -12.83 7.59 -7.02
N VAL A 95 -13.88 6.84 -7.35
CA VAL A 95 -14.86 7.14 -8.39
C VAL A 95 -16.19 7.45 -7.70
N ASP A 96 -16.29 8.66 -7.14
CA ASP A 96 -17.46 9.09 -6.37
C ASP A 96 -18.65 9.37 -7.27
N ASN A 97 -18.40 9.92 -8.45
CA ASN A 97 -19.39 10.27 -9.45
C ASN A 97 -18.81 10.16 -10.86
N ILE A 98 -19.69 9.92 -11.84
CA ILE A 98 -19.34 9.84 -13.26
C ILE A 98 -19.99 10.95 -14.08
N SER A 99 -20.95 11.65 -13.50
CA SER A 99 -21.67 12.76 -14.17
C SER A 99 -22.23 13.73 -13.13
N HIS A 100 -22.41 14.97 -13.55
CA HIS A 100 -23.09 15.98 -12.76
C HIS A 100 -23.98 16.86 -13.62
N SER A 101 -25.04 17.42 -13.02
CA SER A 101 -25.89 18.39 -13.68
C SER A 101 -25.10 19.67 -14.03
N ARG A 102 -25.53 20.38 -15.09
CA ARG A 102 -24.95 21.69 -15.46
C ARG A 102 -24.96 22.68 -14.29
N GLY A 103 -26.00 22.65 -13.44
CA GLY A 103 -26.08 23.47 -12.24
C GLY A 103 -24.97 23.14 -11.22
N HIS A 104 -24.63 21.87 -11.04
CA HIS A 104 -23.50 21.47 -10.20
C HIS A 104 -22.15 21.92 -10.80
N VAL A 105 -21.95 21.73 -12.10
CA VAL A 105 -20.75 22.22 -12.80
C VAL A 105 -20.57 23.73 -12.60
N TRP A 106 -21.67 24.49 -12.71
CA TRP A 106 -21.63 25.94 -12.47
C TRP A 106 -21.30 26.30 -11.02
N LYS A 107 -21.89 25.61 -10.05
CA LYS A 107 -21.57 25.79 -8.61
C LYS A 107 -20.11 25.46 -8.31
N SER A 108 -19.54 24.46 -8.97
CA SER A 108 -18.15 24.00 -8.82
C SER A 108 -17.15 24.71 -9.74
N ARG A 109 -17.57 25.77 -10.45
CA ARG A 109 -16.78 26.44 -11.52
C ARG A 109 -15.39 26.90 -11.10
N SER A 110 -15.20 27.27 -9.83
CA SER A 110 -13.90 27.70 -9.29
C SER A 110 -12.84 26.59 -9.30
N ARG A 111 -13.27 25.31 -9.34
CA ARG A 111 -12.39 24.14 -9.32
C ARG A 111 -11.79 23.83 -10.69
N PHE A 112 -12.40 24.29 -11.80
CA PHE A 112 -12.01 23.93 -13.16
C PHE A 112 -11.30 25.06 -13.88
N GLY A 113 -10.51 24.71 -14.87
CA GLY A 113 -10.01 25.66 -15.88
C GLY A 113 -11.14 26.13 -16.81
N ILE A 114 -11.00 27.31 -17.42
CA ILE A 114 -12.03 27.91 -18.27
C ILE A 114 -12.44 26.97 -19.41
N GLY A 115 -11.49 26.31 -20.07
CA GLY A 115 -11.77 25.39 -21.18
C GLY A 115 -12.58 24.15 -20.75
N ASP A 116 -12.22 23.55 -19.60
CA ASP A 116 -12.96 22.41 -19.06
C ASP A 116 -14.35 22.82 -18.56
N LEU A 117 -14.47 24.00 -17.96
CA LEU A 117 -15.75 24.54 -17.53
C LEU A 117 -16.72 24.75 -18.73
N ILE A 118 -16.25 25.37 -19.83
CA ILE A 118 -17.06 25.57 -21.04
C ILE A 118 -17.51 24.21 -21.60
N LYS A 119 -16.61 23.24 -21.71
CA LYS A 119 -16.95 21.88 -22.16
C LYS A 119 -18.02 21.24 -21.29
N GLY A 120 -17.83 21.31 -19.96
CA GLY A 120 -18.78 20.75 -18.98
C GLY A 120 -20.17 21.39 -19.06
N LEU A 121 -20.24 22.71 -19.22
CA LEU A 121 -21.52 23.44 -19.39
C LEU A 121 -22.22 23.14 -20.74
N LEU A 122 -21.46 22.94 -21.81
CA LEU A 122 -21.97 22.54 -23.09
C LEU A 122 -22.32 21.05 -23.16
N GLY A 123 -21.94 20.24 -22.16
CA GLY A 123 -22.11 18.78 -22.18
C GLY A 123 -21.18 18.09 -23.17
N ILE A 124 -20.07 18.75 -23.55
CA ILE A 124 -19.06 18.21 -24.46
C ILE A 124 -17.97 17.53 -23.65
N GLY A 125 -17.88 16.19 -23.79
CA GLY A 125 -16.89 15.38 -23.08
C GLY A 125 -17.28 15.07 -21.61
N HIS A 126 -16.49 14.19 -21.00
CA HIS A 126 -16.73 13.67 -19.66
C HIS A 126 -15.85 14.40 -18.63
N LEU A 127 -16.40 15.46 -18.01
CA LEU A 127 -15.68 16.25 -17.01
C LEU A 127 -15.40 15.44 -15.73
N TYR A 128 -16.33 14.54 -15.39
CA TYR A 128 -16.34 13.74 -14.16
C TYR A 128 -16.11 12.23 -14.37
N ASP A 129 -15.92 11.78 -15.61
CA ASP A 129 -15.55 10.40 -15.92
C ASP A 129 -14.20 10.39 -16.65
N ASN A 130 -13.15 10.09 -15.89
CA ASN A 130 -11.78 10.12 -16.37
C ASN A 130 -11.05 8.79 -16.19
N VAL A 131 -11.73 7.71 -15.81
CA VAL A 131 -11.15 6.39 -15.55
C VAL A 131 -10.27 5.93 -16.72
N GLU A 132 -10.79 5.92 -17.94
CA GLU A 132 -10.03 5.50 -19.13
C GLU A 132 -8.90 6.48 -19.50
N THR A 133 -9.10 7.78 -19.24
CA THR A 133 -8.03 8.79 -19.46
C THR A 133 -6.86 8.58 -18.52
N ILE A 134 -7.15 8.29 -17.25
CA ILE A 134 -6.12 7.99 -16.23
C ILE A 134 -5.41 6.71 -16.61
N ALA A 135 -6.15 5.62 -16.83
CA ALA A 135 -5.59 4.33 -17.20
C ALA A 135 -4.67 4.41 -18.43
N SER A 136 -5.12 5.14 -19.48
CA SER A 136 -4.30 5.33 -20.69
C SER A 136 -2.98 6.06 -20.40
N ARG A 137 -3.00 7.09 -19.55
CA ARG A 137 -1.78 7.85 -19.21
C ARG A 137 -0.85 7.11 -18.28
N GLU A 138 -1.37 6.40 -17.29
CA GLU A 138 -0.60 5.53 -16.41
C GLU A 138 0.05 4.39 -17.19
N GLY A 139 -0.72 3.77 -18.10
CA GLY A 139 -0.22 2.72 -18.98
C GLY A 139 0.95 3.16 -19.88
N ALA A 140 1.01 4.43 -20.27
CA ALA A 140 2.16 4.98 -21.00
C ALA A 140 3.46 4.99 -20.17
N TYR A 141 3.36 4.94 -18.84
CA TYR A 141 4.49 4.76 -17.92
C TYR A 141 4.68 3.30 -17.46
N GLY A 142 3.80 2.39 -17.91
CA GLY A 142 3.81 0.99 -17.46
C GLY A 142 3.23 0.79 -16.05
N PHE A 143 2.41 1.74 -15.56
CA PHE A 143 1.78 1.68 -14.25
C PHE A 143 0.33 1.22 -14.36
N HIS A 144 -0.13 0.53 -13.30
CA HIS A 144 -1.53 0.22 -13.06
C HIS A 144 -1.96 0.83 -11.73
N SER A 145 -3.24 1.16 -11.61
CA SER A 145 -3.86 1.68 -10.38
C SER A 145 -5.12 0.91 -10.02
N SER A 146 -5.66 1.17 -8.82
CA SER A 146 -6.97 0.69 -8.39
C SER A 146 -8.01 1.80 -8.51
N PHE A 147 -9.17 1.49 -9.08
CA PHE A 147 -10.34 2.36 -9.11
C PHE A 147 -11.39 1.84 -8.14
N TYR A 148 -11.77 2.63 -7.13
CA TYR A 148 -12.81 2.28 -6.17
C TYR A 148 -14.13 2.94 -6.54
N TYR A 149 -15.16 2.13 -6.83
CA TYR A 149 -16.45 2.59 -7.32
C TYR A 149 -17.47 2.69 -6.18
N LEU A 150 -18.07 3.89 -6.01
CA LEU A 150 -19.10 4.17 -4.99
C LEU A 150 -20.44 3.60 -5.43
N SER A 151 -20.87 2.49 -4.82
CA SER A 151 -22.00 1.69 -5.28
C SER A 151 -23.36 2.34 -5.12
N SER A 152 -23.48 3.39 -4.31
CA SER A 152 -24.74 4.11 -4.04
C SER A 152 -24.88 5.42 -4.81
N SER A 153 -23.84 5.94 -5.45
CA SER A 153 -23.84 7.28 -6.05
C SER A 153 -24.43 7.30 -7.46
N TYR A 154 -24.26 6.22 -8.22
CA TYR A 154 -24.70 6.07 -9.60
C TYR A 154 -24.92 4.60 -9.96
N PRO A 155 -25.68 4.28 -11.03
CA PRO A 155 -25.84 2.90 -11.49
C PRO A 155 -24.49 2.35 -11.99
N LEU A 156 -23.91 1.38 -11.26
CA LEU A 156 -22.62 0.78 -11.64
C LEU A 156 -22.63 0.10 -13.02
N ALA A 157 -23.82 -0.27 -13.53
CA ALA A 157 -24.00 -0.78 -14.88
C ALA A 157 -23.52 0.22 -15.97
N ASP A 158 -23.58 1.53 -15.68
CA ASP A 158 -23.18 2.59 -16.62
C ASP A 158 -21.66 2.62 -16.84
N VAL A 159 -20.88 2.23 -15.82
CA VAL A 159 -19.41 2.17 -15.88
C VAL A 159 -18.87 0.76 -16.16
N ARG A 160 -19.72 -0.26 -16.22
CA ARG A 160 -19.30 -1.65 -16.37
C ARG A 160 -18.36 -1.88 -17.55
N LYS A 161 -18.70 -1.35 -18.73
CA LYS A 161 -17.88 -1.51 -19.93
C LYS A 161 -16.48 -0.87 -19.78
N ALA A 162 -16.41 0.31 -19.17
CA ALA A 162 -15.13 0.98 -18.89
C ALA A 162 -14.33 0.20 -17.86
N SER A 163 -14.96 -0.23 -16.77
CA SER A 163 -14.35 -1.08 -15.74
C SER A 163 -13.82 -2.40 -16.31
N ASP A 164 -14.60 -3.09 -17.17
CA ASP A 164 -14.15 -4.35 -17.80
C ASP A 164 -12.94 -4.12 -18.73
N ARG A 165 -12.91 -2.99 -19.48
CA ARG A 165 -11.75 -2.66 -20.34
C ARG A 165 -10.49 -2.42 -19.53
N VAL A 166 -10.54 -1.57 -18.48
CA VAL A 166 -9.36 -1.26 -17.67
C VAL A 166 -8.88 -2.49 -16.92
N ARG A 167 -9.79 -3.30 -16.34
CA ARG A 167 -9.44 -4.57 -15.68
C ARG A 167 -8.81 -5.58 -16.64
N GLY A 168 -9.37 -5.72 -17.84
CA GLY A 168 -8.82 -6.59 -18.88
C GLY A 168 -7.41 -6.20 -19.32
N SER A 169 -6.99 -4.98 -19.03
CA SER A 169 -5.65 -4.45 -19.33
C SER A 169 -4.72 -4.36 -18.12
N GLY A 170 -5.12 -4.89 -16.94
CA GLY A 170 -4.26 -5.01 -15.76
C GLY A 170 -4.59 -4.08 -14.59
N TRP A 171 -5.49 -3.10 -14.77
CA TRP A 171 -5.94 -2.24 -13.67
C TRP A 171 -6.85 -3.00 -12.71
N ASP A 172 -6.96 -2.52 -11.48
CA ASP A 172 -7.81 -3.10 -10.45
C ASP A 172 -9.09 -2.29 -10.26
N ALA A 173 -10.17 -2.97 -9.85
CA ALA A 173 -11.46 -2.34 -9.53
C ALA A 173 -11.98 -2.86 -8.19
N GLY A 174 -12.05 -1.96 -7.22
CA GLY A 174 -12.48 -2.20 -5.85
C GLY A 174 -13.78 -1.49 -5.49
N LEU A 175 -14.30 -1.82 -4.31
CA LEU A 175 -15.47 -1.17 -3.73
C LEU A 175 -15.05 0.14 -3.06
N HIS A 176 -15.70 1.25 -3.40
CA HIS A 176 -15.74 2.42 -2.53
C HIS A 176 -16.89 2.23 -1.54
N GLY A 177 -16.60 2.17 -0.24
CA GLY A 177 -17.58 1.90 0.81
C GLY A 177 -18.65 2.99 0.87
N ASP A 178 -19.88 2.60 1.12
CA ASP A 178 -21.00 3.52 1.29
C ASP A 178 -21.06 4.08 2.72
N PHE A 179 -21.98 5.00 3.00
CA PHE A 179 -22.16 5.54 4.34
C PHE A 179 -22.53 4.45 5.37
N GLY A 180 -21.64 4.23 6.34
CA GLY A 180 -21.82 3.29 7.45
C GLY A 180 -21.44 1.85 7.12
N THR A 181 -20.75 1.59 6.02
CA THR A 181 -20.16 0.26 5.73
C THR A 181 -19.03 -0.08 6.70
N HIS A 182 -18.30 0.93 7.17
CA HIS A 182 -17.19 0.79 8.11
C HIS A 182 -17.57 0.25 9.49
N ASP A 183 -18.84 0.36 9.90
CA ASP A 183 -19.32 -0.06 11.24
C ASP A 183 -20.56 -0.95 11.25
N SER A 184 -21.09 -1.31 10.05
CA SER A 184 -22.27 -2.15 9.88
C SER A 184 -22.05 -3.27 8.86
N GLN A 185 -22.09 -4.52 9.32
CA GLN A 185 -21.99 -5.69 8.45
C GLN A 185 -23.11 -5.72 7.40
N GLU A 186 -24.36 -5.44 7.79
CA GLU A 186 -25.51 -5.44 6.88
C GLU A 186 -25.31 -4.43 5.72
N LYS A 187 -24.82 -3.23 6.04
CA LYS A 187 -24.55 -2.21 5.01
C LYS A 187 -23.42 -2.64 4.10
N MET A 188 -22.37 -3.25 4.64
CA MET A 188 -21.25 -3.77 3.84
C MET A 188 -21.75 -4.89 2.91
N ASP A 189 -22.54 -5.85 3.41
CA ASP A 189 -23.13 -6.93 2.61
C ASP A 189 -23.96 -6.37 1.45
N ALA A 190 -24.78 -5.35 1.73
CA ALA A 190 -25.58 -4.69 0.71
C ALA A 190 -24.73 -3.94 -0.32
N ALA A 191 -23.64 -3.27 0.09
CA ALA A 191 -22.74 -2.55 -0.81
C ALA A 191 -22.00 -3.53 -1.73
N VAL A 192 -21.46 -4.64 -1.19
CA VAL A 192 -20.81 -5.71 -1.97
C VAL A 192 -21.79 -6.34 -2.95
N ALA A 193 -23.04 -6.60 -2.54
CA ALA A 193 -24.06 -7.15 -3.43
C ALA A 193 -24.41 -6.19 -4.57
N ARG A 194 -24.56 -4.87 -4.30
CA ARG A 194 -24.77 -3.84 -5.35
C ARG A 194 -23.59 -3.78 -6.32
N PHE A 195 -22.37 -3.77 -5.80
CA PHE A 195 -21.16 -3.77 -6.62
C PHE A 195 -21.14 -5.00 -7.55
N ALA A 196 -21.30 -6.20 -6.99
CA ALA A 196 -21.26 -7.44 -7.76
C ALA A 196 -22.37 -7.50 -8.81
N LYS A 197 -23.59 -7.05 -8.48
CA LYS A 197 -24.71 -6.96 -9.45
C LYS A 197 -24.42 -5.97 -10.58
N GLY A 198 -23.86 -4.80 -10.26
CA GLY A 198 -23.59 -3.74 -11.24
C GLY A 198 -22.41 -4.06 -12.15
N LEU A 199 -21.28 -4.46 -11.58
CA LEU A 199 -20.04 -4.70 -12.34
C LEU A 199 -19.87 -6.16 -12.80
N GLY A 200 -20.60 -7.13 -12.21
CA GLY A 200 -20.57 -8.53 -12.63
C GLY A 200 -19.45 -9.37 -12.01
N PHE A 201 -18.78 -8.87 -10.99
CA PHE A 201 -17.74 -9.58 -10.23
C PHE A 201 -17.71 -9.10 -8.78
N LYS A 202 -17.15 -9.91 -7.87
CA LYS A 202 -16.97 -9.52 -6.46
C LYS A 202 -15.72 -8.66 -6.30
N PRO A 203 -15.77 -7.53 -5.54
CA PRO A 203 -14.58 -6.71 -5.31
C PRO A 203 -13.59 -7.45 -4.41
N THR A 204 -12.30 -7.31 -4.69
CA THR A 204 -11.21 -7.85 -3.86
C THR A 204 -10.53 -6.78 -3.02
N GLY A 205 -10.64 -5.51 -3.41
CA GLY A 205 -10.12 -4.35 -2.70
C GLY A 205 -11.22 -3.42 -2.20
N LEU A 206 -10.95 -2.71 -1.12
CA LEU A 206 -11.87 -1.75 -0.51
C LEU A 206 -11.16 -0.42 -0.19
N ARG A 207 -11.94 0.66 -0.25
CA ARG A 207 -11.67 1.98 0.32
C ARG A 207 -12.95 2.56 0.90
N GLU A 208 -12.97 2.86 2.19
CA GLU A 208 -14.13 3.50 2.83
C GLU A 208 -14.27 4.97 2.44
N HIS A 209 -15.49 5.38 2.09
CA HIS A 209 -15.81 6.76 1.75
C HIS A 209 -15.51 7.71 2.90
N PHE A 210 -14.89 8.87 2.60
CA PHE A 210 -14.36 9.83 3.58
C PHE A 210 -13.33 9.24 4.55
N LEU A 211 -12.71 8.12 4.24
CA LEU A 211 -11.77 7.42 5.11
C LEU A 211 -12.37 7.14 6.51
N LYS A 212 -13.70 6.86 6.55
CA LYS A 212 -14.39 6.47 7.77
C LYS A 212 -13.91 5.13 8.24
N PHE A 213 -13.50 5.06 9.51
CA PHE A 213 -12.89 3.85 10.04
C PHE A 213 -13.13 3.71 11.54
N ASP A 214 -13.63 2.55 11.96
CA ASP A 214 -13.79 2.13 13.36
C ASP A 214 -12.80 0.98 13.62
N TYR A 215 -11.71 1.25 14.33
CA TYR A 215 -10.65 0.27 14.60
C TYR A 215 -11.12 -0.97 15.36
N ALA A 216 -12.26 -0.90 16.04
CA ALA A 216 -12.85 -2.06 16.72
C ALA A 216 -13.69 -2.96 15.80
N LYS A 217 -14.14 -2.44 14.65
CA LYS A 217 -15.14 -3.14 13.81
C LYS A 217 -14.73 -3.29 12.35
N SER A 218 -14.14 -2.24 11.73
CA SER A 218 -14.01 -2.16 10.29
C SER A 218 -13.24 -3.34 9.71
N TRP A 219 -12.05 -3.64 10.23
CA TRP A 219 -11.25 -4.78 9.73
C TRP A 219 -11.99 -6.12 9.85
N ALA A 220 -12.71 -6.35 10.96
CA ALA A 220 -13.48 -7.59 11.15
C ALA A 220 -14.66 -7.69 10.16
N ILE A 221 -15.30 -6.59 9.79
CA ILE A 221 -16.35 -6.53 8.77
C ILE A 221 -15.75 -6.86 7.39
N MET A 222 -14.60 -6.27 7.06
CA MET A 222 -13.89 -6.46 5.81
C MET A 222 -13.36 -7.90 5.66
N GLU A 223 -12.81 -8.47 6.74
CA GLU A 223 -12.36 -9.87 6.79
C GLU A 223 -13.48 -10.85 6.47
N ARG A 224 -14.68 -10.64 7.05
CA ARG A 224 -15.86 -11.47 6.75
C ARG A 224 -16.32 -11.40 5.30
N GLN A 225 -16.03 -10.30 4.60
CA GLN A 225 -16.27 -10.18 3.16
C GLN A 225 -15.19 -10.85 2.31
N ALA A 226 -14.10 -11.30 2.93
CA ALA A 226 -12.95 -11.85 2.25
C ALA A 226 -12.35 -10.88 1.22
N PHE A 227 -12.20 -9.60 1.59
CA PHE A 227 -11.38 -8.68 0.83
C PHE A 227 -9.91 -9.09 0.93
N ASP A 228 -9.19 -9.01 -0.18
CA ASP A 228 -7.75 -9.23 -0.19
C ASP A 228 -7.01 -8.08 0.50
N TYR A 229 -7.51 -6.85 0.34
CA TYR A 229 -6.89 -5.67 0.95
C TYR A 229 -7.91 -4.55 1.20
N ASP A 230 -7.58 -3.72 2.18
CA ASP A 230 -8.19 -2.41 2.44
C ASP A 230 -7.15 -1.30 2.29
N SER A 231 -7.62 -0.09 2.03
CA SER A 231 -6.76 1.10 1.98
C SER A 231 -7.49 2.33 2.54
N SER A 232 -8.17 2.15 3.68
CA SER A 232 -8.99 3.19 4.32
C SER A 232 -8.25 3.93 5.43
N VAL A 233 -7.19 3.35 6.01
CA VAL A 233 -6.48 3.95 7.14
C VAL A 233 -5.56 5.07 6.67
N GLY A 234 -6.09 6.30 6.64
CA GLY A 234 -5.38 7.49 6.20
C GLY A 234 -6.00 8.77 6.76
N ASN A 235 -5.27 9.88 6.67
CA ASN A 235 -5.73 11.20 7.08
C ASN A 235 -6.43 11.91 5.92
N ALA A 236 -7.63 12.47 6.17
CA ALA A 236 -8.33 13.29 5.19
C ALA A 236 -7.87 14.76 5.22
N SER A 237 -7.67 15.34 6.41
CA SER A 237 -7.51 16.78 6.61
C SER A 237 -6.08 17.28 6.78
N HIS A 238 -5.11 16.40 6.94
CA HIS A 238 -3.69 16.76 7.14
C HIS A 238 -2.76 15.72 6.54
N LEU A 239 -1.53 16.11 6.25
CA LEU A 239 -0.47 15.21 5.80
C LEU A 239 0.07 14.40 6.96
N GLY A 240 0.54 13.20 6.68
CA GLY A 240 1.14 12.32 7.68
C GLY A 240 0.57 10.90 7.63
N PHE A 241 1.02 10.10 8.55
CA PHE A 241 0.74 8.66 8.63
C PHE A 241 -0.25 8.42 9.78
N ARG A 242 -1.53 8.20 9.47
CA ARG A 242 -2.62 8.14 10.46
C ARG A 242 -2.33 7.24 11.66
N ILE A 243 -1.62 6.16 11.43
CA ILE A 243 -1.21 5.21 12.49
C ILE A 243 0.32 5.15 12.66
N GLY A 244 1.06 6.12 12.10
CA GLY A 244 2.52 6.12 12.14
C GLY A 244 3.18 5.02 11.32
N MET A 245 2.43 4.36 10.43
CA MET A 245 2.90 3.25 9.57
C MET A 245 2.72 3.58 8.09
N ALA A 246 3.67 3.07 7.27
CA ALA A 246 3.70 3.21 5.82
C ALA A 246 3.96 1.87 5.11
N THR A 247 3.86 0.73 5.78
CA THR A 247 4.03 -0.59 5.17
C THR A 247 2.73 -1.37 5.23
N PRO A 248 2.45 -2.27 4.26
CA PRO A 248 1.32 -3.17 4.35
C PRO A 248 1.44 -4.05 5.60
N PHE A 249 0.31 -4.36 6.22
CA PHE A 249 0.28 -5.27 7.36
C PHE A 249 -1.06 -6.01 7.46
N HIS A 250 -1.03 -7.18 8.10
CA HIS A 250 -2.21 -7.96 8.42
C HIS A 250 -2.76 -7.52 9.78
N PRO A 251 -3.94 -6.86 9.86
CA PRO A 251 -4.53 -6.45 11.14
C PRO A 251 -4.79 -7.66 12.05
N PRO A 252 -4.77 -7.51 13.38
CA PRO A 252 -5.10 -8.61 14.28
C PRO A 252 -6.62 -8.80 14.40
N ASP A 253 -7.02 -10.04 14.60
CA ASP A 253 -8.35 -10.37 15.08
C ASP A 253 -8.48 -10.17 16.61
N ALA A 254 -9.64 -10.50 17.18
CA ALA A 254 -9.89 -10.39 18.62
C ALA A 254 -8.98 -11.29 19.48
N SER A 255 -8.35 -12.32 18.89
CA SER A 255 -7.39 -13.22 19.54
C SER A 255 -5.94 -12.85 19.30
N TRP A 256 -5.66 -11.70 18.70
CA TRP A 256 -4.35 -11.23 18.27
C TRP A 256 -3.68 -12.12 17.21
N SER A 257 -4.46 -12.84 16.43
CA SER A 257 -3.97 -13.55 15.25
C SER A 257 -4.06 -12.64 14.03
N PRO A 258 -3.05 -12.63 13.13
CA PRO A 258 -3.13 -11.87 11.90
C PRO A 258 -4.32 -12.31 11.05
N MET A 259 -5.14 -11.36 10.60
CA MET A 259 -6.23 -11.58 9.63
C MET A 259 -5.67 -11.93 8.25
N ASN A 260 -6.50 -12.48 7.38
CA ASN A 260 -6.11 -12.64 5.98
C ASN A 260 -6.15 -11.31 5.22
N LEU A 261 -7.01 -10.37 5.62
CA LEU A 261 -7.06 -9.01 5.11
C LEU A 261 -5.68 -8.32 5.21
N LEU A 262 -5.28 -7.58 4.18
CA LEU A 262 -4.08 -6.75 4.19
C LEU A 262 -4.48 -5.27 4.23
N GLU A 263 -4.04 -4.52 5.22
CA GLU A 263 -4.15 -3.06 5.23
C GLU A 263 -3.03 -2.43 4.42
N LEU A 264 -3.37 -1.52 3.50
CA LEU A 264 -2.44 -0.67 2.74
C LEU A 264 -2.61 0.78 3.22
N PRO A 265 -1.88 1.25 4.25
CA PRO A 265 -2.10 2.56 4.84
C PRO A 265 -2.03 3.68 3.80
N LEU A 266 -3.06 4.53 3.76
CA LEU A 266 -3.09 5.68 2.86
C LEU A 266 -2.19 6.78 3.41
N VAL A 267 -1.28 7.28 2.58
CA VAL A 267 -0.31 8.31 2.97
C VAL A 267 -0.75 9.71 2.54
N LEU A 268 -1.30 9.84 1.34
CA LEU A 268 -1.67 11.14 0.79
C LEU A 268 -2.94 11.06 -0.06
N MET A 269 -3.83 12.05 0.14
CA MET A 269 -5.02 12.27 -0.67
C MET A 269 -4.95 13.66 -1.34
N ASP A 270 -5.33 13.74 -2.60
CA ASP A 270 -5.34 14.99 -3.36
C ASP A 270 -6.16 16.10 -2.69
N THR A 271 -7.36 15.76 -2.19
CA THR A 271 -8.24 16.71 -1.50
C THR A 271 -7.62 17.26 -0.22
N THR A 272 -6.69 16.54 0.42
CA THR A 272 -5.92 17.06 1.55
C THR A 272 -5.12 18.30 1.15
N LEU A 273 -4.48 18.26 -0.02
CA LEU A 273 -3.59 19.33 -0.48
C LEU A 273 -4.34 20.65 -0.73
N TRP A 274 -5.39 20.63 -1.53
CA TRP A 274 -6.11 21.86 -1.91
C TRP A 274 -7.48 22.05 -1.31
N GLY A 275 -8.12 20.99 -0.82
CA GLY A 275 -9.41 21.08 -0.14
C GLY A 275 -9.27 21.54 1.30
N TYR A 276 -8.43 20.89 2.07
CA TYR A 276 -8.22 21.14 3.49
C TYR A 276 -7.07 22.13 3.74
N LEU A 277 -5.87 21.87 3.23
CA LEU A 277 -4.68 22.68 3.46
C LEU A 277 -4.61 23.92 2.55
N LYS A 278 -5.36 23.94 1.44
CA LYS A 278 -5.43 25.04 0.47
C LYS A 278 -4.06 25.42 -0.10
N LEU A 279 -3.22 24.43 -0.31
CA LEU A 279 -1.87 24.64 -0.85
C LEU A 279 -1.93 25.10 -2.32
N SER A 280 -0.89 25.82 -2.74
CA SER A 280 -0.66 26.06 -4.16
C SER A 280 -0.29 24.75 -4.89
N GLU A 281 -0.33 24.74 -6.23
CA GLU A 281 0.08 23.58 -7.02
C GLU A 281 1.55 23.19 -6.71
N GLU A 282 2.44 24.16 -6.59
CA GLU A 282 3.87 23.90 -6.35
C GLU A 282 4.14 23.43 -4.91
N ASP A 283 3.46 24.01 -3.91
CA ASP A 283 3.59 23.57 -2.52
C ASP A 283 3.02 22.14 -2.35
N GLY A 284 1.85 21.86 -2.94
CA GLY A 284 1.24 20.54 -2.92
C GLY A 284 2.11 19.49 -3.62
N PHE A 285 2.75 19.85 -4.74
CA PHE A 285 3.70 18.99 -5.42
C PHE A 285 4.94 18.72 -4.57
N SER A 286 5.53 19.78 -3.99
CA SER A 286 6.70 19.68 -3.11
C SER A 286 6.42 18.81 -1.89
N ASP A 287 5.26 19.02 -1.23
CA ASP A 287 4.86 18.21 -0.09
C ASP A 287 4.63 16.74 -0.46
N THR A 288 4.07 16.47 -1.64
CA THR A 288 3.93 15.08 -2.15
C THR A 288 5.30 14.41 -2.29
N LEU A 289 6.28 15.09 -2.87
CA LEU A 289 7.64 14.55 -3.02
C LEU A 289 8.34 14.35 -1.67
N ARG A 290 8.10 15.26 -0.71
CA ARG A 290 8.61 15.12 0.65
C ARG A 290 8.03 13.87 1.34
N MET A 291 6.74 13.62 1.20
CA MET A 291 6.10 12.42 1.75
C MET A 291 6.63 11.13 1.07
N MET A 292 6.83 11.15 -0.26
CA MET A 292 7.47 10.03 -0.96
C MET A 292 8.88 9.75 -0.44
N THR A 293 9.65 10.80 -0.14
CA THR A 293 11.01 10.67 0.43
C THR A 293 10.98 9.99 1.80
N MET A 294 10.07 10.41 2.70
CA MET A 294 9.90 9.78 4.01
C MET A 294 9.54 8.29 3.92
N VAL A 295 8.69 7.92 2.96
CA VAL A 295 8.33 6.52 2.71
C VAL A 295 9.53 5.75 2.17
N ARG A 296 10.31 6.33 1.25
CA ARG A 296 11.53 5.72 0.72
C ARG A 296 12.58 5.44 1.81
N GLU A 297 12.76 6.36 2.77
CA GLU A 297 13.70 6.21 3.89
C GLU A 297 13.41 4.98 4.75
N VAL A 298 12.15 4.56 4.82
CA VAL A 298 11.72 3.40 5.59
C VAL A 298 11.41 2.17 4.73
N GLU A 299 11.79 2.15 3.47
CA GLU A 299 11.46 1.09 2.50
C GLU A 299 9.94 0.81 2.44
N GLY A 300 9.10 1.84 2.62
CA GLY A 300 7.65 1.73 2.80
C GLY A 300 6.85 1.65 1.51
N LEU A 301 5.52 1.78 1.65
CA LEU A 301 4.53 1.90 0.59
C LEU A 301 3.94 3.31 0.61
N PHE A 302 4.09 4.07 -0.48
CA PHE A 302 3.42 5.34 -0.66
C PHE A 302 2.06 5.12 -1.33
N THR A 303 1.01 4.96 -0.53
CA THR A 303 -0.35 4.85 -1.06
C THR A 303 -0.91 6.24 -1.34
N LEU A 304 -1.19 6.49 -2.61
CA LEU A 304 -1.67 7.76 -3.14
C LEU A 304 -3.12 7.65 -3.59
N LEU A 305 -3.99 8.45 -3.00
CA LEU A 305 -5.36 8.65 -3.48
C LEU A 305 -5.45 9.92 -4.32
N TRP A 306 -5.90 9.76 -5.55
CA TRP A 306 -6.24 10.85 -6.45
C TRP A 306 -7.63 10.64 -7.03
N HIS A 307 -8.62 11.45 -6.63
CA HIS A 307 -9.98 11.32 -7.16
C HIS A 307 -9.98 11.46 -8.68
N GLN A 308 -10.71 10.60 -9.35
CA GLN A 308 -10.67 10.53 -10.80
C GLN A 308 -11.11 11.84 -11.49
N GLU A 309 -12.00 12.63 -10.90
CA GLU A 309 -12.38 13.94 -11.42
C GLU A 309 -11.32 15.02 -11.17
N ALA A 310 -10.48 14.86 -10.13
CA ALA A 310 -9.48 15.85 -9.75
C ALA A 310 -8.46 16.12 -10.87
N VAL A 311 -8.18 15.15 -11.72
CA VAL A 311 -7.25 15.33 -12.85
C VAL A 311 -7.67 16.41 -13.87
N ARG A 312 -8.94 16.86 -13.83
CA ARG A 312 -9.47 17.99 -14.58
C ARG A 312 -9.52 19.28 -13.78
N MET A 313 -9.42 19.21 -12.48
CA MET A 313 -9.48 20.36 -11.58
C MET A 313 -8.15 21.12 -11.55
N LYS A 314 -8.21 22.38 -11.11
CA LYS A 314 -7.02 23.18 -10.78
C LYS A 314 -6.27 22.45 -9.66
N GLY A 315 -4.96 22.38 -9.75
CA GLY A 315 -4.12 21.61 -8.82
C GLY A 315 -4.07 20.11 -9.14
N GLY A 316 -5.20 19.52 -9.51
CA GLY A 316 -5.29 18.09 -9.84
C GLY A 316 -4.38 17.65 -10.99
N ARG A 317 -4.02 18.58 -11.87
CA ARG A 317 -3.14 18.31 -13.02
C ARG A 317 -1.70 17.98 -12.65
N ILE A 318 -1.25 18.31 -11.43
CA ILE A 318 0.07 17.90 -10.96
C ILE A 318 0.22 16.38 -10.90
N TYR A 319 -0.88 15.62 -10.85
CA TYR A 319 -0.84 14.16 -10.95
C TYR A 319 -0.01 13.67 -12.14
N TRP A 320 -0.16 14.34 -13.29
CA TRP A 320 0.61 13.98 -14.49
C TRP A 320 2.12 14.24 -14.34
N ARG A 321 2.50 15.27 -13.57
CA ARG A 321 3.91 15.51 -13.22
C ARG A 321 4.42 14.43 -12.27
N LEU A 322 3.58 14.01 -11.31
CA LEU A 322 3.92 12.94 -10.36
C LEU A 322 4.23 11.62 -11.05
N LEU A 323 3.50 11.23 -12.11
CA LEU A 323 3.81 9.99 -12.86
C LEU A 323 5.25 10.00 -13.38
N GLY A 324 5.73 11.15 -13.86
CA GLY A 324 7.12 11.29 -14.30
C GLY A 324 8.14 11.16 -13.15
N GLU A 325 7.85 11.69 -11.97
CA GLU A 325 8.72 11.53 -10.78
C GLU A 325 8.69 10.08 -10.27
N ILE A 326 7.51 9.45 -10.26
CA ILE A 326 7.37 8.03 -9.89
C ILE A 326 8.25 7.16 -10.78
N MET A 327 8.21 7.36 -12.10
CA MET A 327 9.05 6.60 -13.03
C MET A 327 10.56 6.80 -12.75
N ARG A 328 10.98 8.03 -12.47
CA ARG A 328 12.39 8.34 -12.17
C ARG A 328 12.86 7.84 -10.81
N SER A 329 11.93 7.58 -9.87
CA SER A 329 12.27 7.21 -8.50
C SER A 329 12.83 5.79 -8.34
N GLY A 330 12.66 4.93 -9.37
CA GLY A 330 13.09 3.53 -9.34
C GLY A 330 12.32 2.68 -8.33
N CYS A 331 11.04 3.02 -8.08
CA CYS A 331 10.16 2.28 -7.18
C CYS A 331 9.40 1.16 -7.89
N PHE A 332 8.75 0.31 -7.12
CA PHE A 332 7.68 -0.58 -7.61
C PHE A 332 6.36 0.19 -7.55
N ALA A 333 5.79 0.57 -8.69
CA ALA A 333 4.50 1.25 -8.75
C ALA A 333 3.43 0.31 -9.30
N GLY A 334 2.29 0.22 -8.61
CA GLY A 334 1.21 -0.68 -9.02
C GLY A 334 -0.13 -0.41 -8.34
N SER A 335 -1.13 -1.20 -8.70
CA SER A 335 -2.45 -1.23 -8.07
C SER A 335 -2.41 -1.88 -6.69
N GLY A 336 -3.45 -1.68 -5.87
CA GLY A 336 -3.59 -2.35 -4.57
C GLY A 336 -3.58 -3.87 -4.70
N ALA A 337 -4.18 -4.40 -5.76
CA ALA A 337 -4.16 -5.83 -6.04
C ALA A 337 -2.74 -6.34 -6.36
N GLU A 338 -1.92 -5.59 -7.11
CA GLU A 338 -0.52 -5.96 -7.39
C GLU A 338 0.34 -5.89 -6.12
N ILE A 339 0.18 -4.83 -5.31
CA ILE A 339 0.85 -4.68 -4.02
C ILE A 339 0.48 -5.83 -3.07
N SER A 340 -0.82 -6.12 -2.92
CA SER A 340 -1.30 -7.21 -2.05
C SER A 340 -0.78 -8.57 -2.52
N ARG A 341 -0.82 -8.85 -3.81
CA ARG A 341 -0.30 -10.09 -4.39
C ARG A 341 1.19 -10.24 -4.12
N TRP A 342 1.97 -9.20 -4.34
CA TRP A 342 3.41 -9.21 -4.04
C TRP A 342 3.68 -9.46 -2.57
N TRP A 343 3.00 -8.71 -1.67
CA TRP A 343 3.21 -8.82 -0.23
C TRP A 343 2.99 -10.23 0.28
N ARG A 344 1.94 -10.89 -0.20
CA ARG A 344 1.64 -12.30 0.12
C ARG A 344 2.64 -13.27 -0.51
N ALA A 345 2.97 -13.06 -1.78
CA ALA A 345 3.88 -13.97 -2.50
C ALA A 345 5.30 -13.99 -1.91
N ARG A 346 5.79 -12.83 -1.38
CA ARG A 346 7.11 -12.76 -0.73
C ARG A 346 7.18 -13.49 0.62
N ALA A 347 6.07 -13.90 1.19
CA ALA A 347 5.99 -14.58 2.49
C ALA A 347 6.52 -16.03 2.46
N VAL A 348 7.27 -16.42 1.41
CA VAL A 348 7.94 -17.73 1.35
C VAL A 348 8.82 -17.93 2.58
N PRO A 349 8.67 -19.06 3.32
CA PRO A 349 9.44 -19.27 4.54
C PRO A 349 10.95 -19.34 4.26
N LEU A 350 11.71 -18.58 5.02
CA LEU A 350 13.18 -18.59 5.02
C LEU A 350 13.64 -19.47 6.19
N VAL A 351 14.34 -20.56 5.88
CA VAL A 351 14.84 -21.53 6.86
C VAL A 351 16.34 -21.35 7.00
N LYS A 352 16.79 -21.11 8.21
CA LYS A 352 18.19 -21.06 8.61
C LYS A 352 18.54 -22.33 9.39
N LYS A 353 19.60 -23.01 9.01
CA LYS A 353 20.18 -24.13 9.76
C LYS A 353 21.70 -24.03 9.69
N ASP A 354 22.35 -23.83 10.83
CA ASP A 354 23.77 -23.56 10.91
C ASP A 354 24.19 -22.46 9.94
N ASN A 355 25.15 -22.70 9.08
CA ASN A 355 25.62 -21.78 8.04
C ASN A 355 24.80 -21.85 6.73
N THR A 356 23.69 -22.57 6.70
CA THR A 356 22.89 -22.80 5.49
C THR A 356 21.57 -22.06 5.54
N LEU A 357 21.21 -21.42 4.42
CA LEU A 357 19.92 -20.77 4.20
C LEU A 357 19.17 -21.46 3.06
N ARG A 358 17.86 -21.65 3.22
CA ARG A 358 16.97 -22.19 2.19
C ARG A 358 15.64 -21.46 2.17
N LEU A 359 15.01 -21.41 1.00
CA LEU A 359 13.60 -21.06 0.88
C LEU A 359 12.75 -22.34 0.83
N ALA A 360 11.74 -22.43 1.73
CA ALA A 360 10.82 -23.56 1.75
C ALA A 360 9.63 -23.28 0.81
N GLY A 361 9.81 -23.50 -0.48
CA GLY A 361 8.82 -23.29 -1.53
C GLY A 361 9.39 -22.58 -2.75
N SER A 362 8.49 -22.26 -3.69
CA SER A 362 8.87 -21.53 -4.92
C SER A 362 8.83 -20.03 -4.65
N PRO A 363 9.96 -19.32 -4.74
CA PRO A 363 10.00 -17.88 -4.59
C PRO A 363 9.29 -17.19 -5.76
N PRO A 364 8.64 -16.01 -5.54
CA PRO A 364 8.20 -15.19 -6.65
C PRO A 364 9.40 -14.69 -7.48
N LYS A 365 9.19 -14.45 -8.77
CA LYS A 365 10.23 -14.18 -9.78
C LYS A 365 11.24 -13.11 -9.35
N ASP A 366 10.79 -12.05 -8.70
CA ASP A 366 11.65 -10.90 -8.37
C ASP A 366 12.00 -10.82 -6.88
N LEU A 367 11.90 -11.95 -6.16
CA LEU A 367 12.33 -12.00 -4.76
C LEU A 367 13.84 -11.83 -4.67
N VAL A 368 14.27 -10.96 -3.77
CA VAL A 368 15.68 -10.74 -3.45
C VAL A 368 15.87 -10.93 -1.95
N LEU A 369 16.92 -11.64 -1.55
CA LEU A 369 17.38 -11.66 -0.18
C LEU A 369 18.58 -10.73 -0.03
N ARG A 370 18.64 -9.99 1.07
CA ARG A 370 19.80 -9.19 1.50
C ARG A 370 20.57 -9.98 2.54
N LEU A 371 21.81 -10.31 2.25
CA LEU A 371 22.70 -11.05 3.12
C LEU A 371 23.86 -10.15 3.54
N SER A 372 24.03 -9.99 4.85
CA SER A 372 25.18 -9.30 5.44
C SER A 372 26.08 -10.34 6.13
N LEU A 373 27.37 -10.22 5.98
CA LEU A 373 28.37 -11.18 6.47
C LEU A 373 29.35 -10.52 7.44
N ALA A 374 29.85 -11.30 8.40
CA ALA A 374 31.04 -10.94 9.13
C ALA A 374 32.26 -10.89 8.21
N GLU A 375 33.29 -10.16 8.62
CA GLU A 375 34.55 -10.05 7.86
C GLU A 375 35.18 -11.44 7.61
N GLY A 376 35.68 -11.63 6.38
CA GLY A 376 36.30 -12.88 5.95
C GLY A 376 35.34 -13.97 5.51
N ARG A 377 34.01 -13.81 5.66
CA ARG A 377 33.04 -14.78 5.17
C ARG A 377 32.57 -14.50 3.75
N THR A 378 32.19 -15.56 3.02
CA THR A 378 31.68 -15.48 1.65
C THR A 378 30.46 -16.36 1.44
N PRO A 379 29.52 -16.00 0.55
CA PRO A 379 28.35 -16.84 0.24
C PRO A 379 28.63 -17.75 -0.94
N GLN A 380 28.35 -19.04 -0.81
CA GLN A 380 28.20 -19.97 -1.94
C GLN A 380 26.71 -20.16 -2.23
N VAL A 381 26.28 -19.94 -3.49
CA VAL A 381 24.87 -19.92 -3.88
C VAL A 381 24.61 -21.03 -4.90
N SER A 382 23.58 -21.83 -4.65
CA SER A 382 23.03 -22.80 -5.58
C SER A 382 21.57 -22.45 -5.89
N GLY A 383 21.13 -22.67 -7.15
CA GLY A 383 19.75 -22.38 -7.58
C GLY A 383 19.40 -20.88 -7.64
N GLY A 384 20.40 -20.02 -7.83
CA GLY A 384 20.22 -18.58 -7.94
C GLY A 384 21.49 -17.83 -8.27
N THR A 385 21.45 -16.49 -8.20
CA THR A 385 22.61 -15.62 -8.43
C THR A 385 22.93 -14.79 -7.18
N VAL A 386 24.18 -14.37 -7.07
CA VAL A 386 24.69 -13.48 -6.01
C VAL A 386 25.40 -12.28 -6.62
N GLU A 387 25.12 -11.10 -6.07
CA GLU A 387 25.72 -9.83 -6.46
C GLU A 387 26.14 -9.06 -5.21
N ARG A 388 27.33 -8.50 -5.18
CA ARG A 388 27.75 -7.63 -4.07
C ARG A 388 27.19 -6.22 -4.23
N ALA A 389 26.55 -5.69 -3.20
CA ALA A 389 25.95 -4.37 -3.16
C ALA A 389 26.39 -3.61 -1.90
N GLY A 390 27.47 -2.87 -1.98
CA GLY A 390 28.13 -2.25 -0.83
C GLY A 390 28.67 -3.30 0.15
N ASP A 391 28.19 -3.24 1.39
CA ASP A 391 28.57 -4.17 2.45
C ASP A 391 27.70 -5.44 2.49
N ASP A 392 26.62 -5.47 1.72
CA ASP A 392 25.70 -6.59 1.64
C ASP A 392 25.84 -7.36 0.32
N TYR A 393 25.25 -8.55 0.27
CA TYR A 393 25.03 -9.33 -0.95
C TYR A 393 23.54 -9.38 -1.27
N LEU A 394 23.21 -9.20 -2.56
CA LEU A 394 21.86 -9.43 -3.09
C LEU A 394 21.81 -10.83 -3.69
N LEU A 395 20.96 -11.66 -3.13
CA LEU A 395 20.76 -13.04 -3.58
C LEU A 395 19.43 -13.11 -4.34
N ARG A 396 19.45 -13.64 -5.56
CA ARG A 396 18.26 -13.77 -6.43
C ARG A 396 17.94 -15.25 -6.65
N PRO A 397 16.96 -15.80 -5.91
CA PRO A 397 16.51 -17.18 -6.10
C PRO A 397 15.93 -17.39 -7.51
N GLN A 398 16.25 -18.52 -8.13
CA GLN A 398 15.73 -18.89 -9.47
C GLN A 398 14.80 -20.11 -9.44
N GLY A 399 14.42 -20.59 -8.25
CA GLY A 399 13.52 -21.72 -8.11
C GLY A 399 13.51 -22.32 -6.70
N PRO A 400 12.79 -23.43 -6.51
CA PRO A 400 12.60 -24.06 -5.20
C PRO A 400 13.88 -24.72 -4.63
N GLY A 401 14.91 -24.91 -5.44
CA GLY A 401 16.20 -25.47 -5.03
C GLY A 401 17.23 -24.43 -4.55
N PHE A 402 16.79 -23.21 -4.23
CA PHE A 402 17.69 -22.15 -3.77
C PHE A 402 18.28 -22.47 -2.39
N VAL A 403 19.61 -22.49 -2.33
CA VAL A 403 20.40 -22.72 -1.12
C VAL A 403 21.58 -21.76 -1.10
N VAL A 404 21.89 -21.24 0.08
CA VAL A 404 23.10 -20.45 0.33
C VAL A 404 23.87 -21.09 1.46
N GLU A 405 25.14 -21.31 1.28
CA GLU A 405 26.08 -21.69 2.31
C GLU A 405 27.02 -20.53 2.62
N VAL A 406 27.15 -20.18 3.89
CA VAL A 406 28.06 -19.11 4.36
C VAL A 406 29.34 -19.77 4.84
N ILE A 407 30.44 -19.53 4.15
CA ILE A 407 31.75 -20.11 4.42
C ILE A 407 32.60 -19.11 5.19
#